data_a8efce9b131130cda68d8b5b3cc5917a
#
_entry.id   a8efce9b131130cda68d8b5b3cc5917a
#
_cell.length_a   1.000
_cell.length_b   1.000
_cell.length_c   1.000
_cell.angle_alpha   90.00
_cell.angle_beta   90.00
_cell.angle_gamma   90.00
#
_symmetry.space_group_name_H-M   'P 1'
#
loop_
_entity.id
_entity.type
_entity.pdbx_description
1 polymer ?
#
loop_
_entity_poly.entity_id
_entity_poly.type
_entity_poly.pdbx_seq_one_letter_code
_entity_poly.pdbx_strand_id
1 'polypeptide(L)'
;FEIVPDADLNLMQPNQTLANLTAEAIRGLDEYLTRETPDLVLVQGDTTTVFAASLAAFYHQIPVGHVEAGLRTGNKASPWPEEMNRVLTTHLARMHFAPTEISRGNLLREGIPPDDVFVTGNTVIDALLLTLERIRKAPPEIPELKRRLEANPILRDLVLITGHRRENFGEGFESICRAVAALARQHPETLF
;
A
#
# COMPACT_ATOMS: atom_id res chain seq x y z
N PHE A 1 2.54 -15.78 2.03
CA PHE A 1 3.53 -15.97 0.95
C PHE A 1 4.83 -16.59 1.45
N GLU A 2 4.93 -16.85 2.76
CA GLU A 2 6.10 -17.51 3.40
C GLU A 2 7.43 -16.78 3.13
N ILE A 3 7.35 -15.44 3.02
CA ILE A 3 8.53 -14.58 2.85
C ILE A 3 9.12 -14.33 4.23
N VAL A 4 10.38 -14.71 4.40
CA VAL A 4 11.16 -14.40 5.61
C VAL A 4 12.07 -13.23 5.26
N PRO A 5 12.02 -12.10 5.97
CA PRO A 5 12.91 -10.97 5.71
C PRO A 5 14.35 -11.30 6.15
N ASP A 6 15.34 -10.87 5.37
CA ASP A 6 16.75 -10.98 5.71
C ASP A 6 17.15 -10.02 6.84
N ALA A 7 16.43 -8.90 6.95
CA ALA A 7 16.59 -7.92 8.02
C ALA A 7 15.27 -7.28 8.41
N ASP A 8 15.09 -7.06 9.70
CA ASP A 8 13.96 -6.31 10.27
C ASP A 8 14.54 -5.19 11.15
N LEU A 9 14.25 -3.95 10.78
CA LEU A 9 14.69 -2.78 11.55
C LEU A 9 13.85 -2.54 12.81
N ASN A 10 12.70 -3.22 12.93
CA ASN A 10 11.79 -3.19 14.08
C ASN A 10 11.47 -1.76 14.58
N LEU A 11 11.13 -0.87 13.67
CA LEU A 11 11.00 0.56 13.93
C LEU A 11 9.66 0.99 14.53
N MET A 12 8.64 0.12 14.48
CA MET A 12 7.28 0.51 14.86
C MET A 12 7.10 0.59 16.37
N GLN A 13 6.71 1.77 16.85
CA GLN A 13 6.45 2.02 18.28
C GLN A 13 5.08 2.70 18.49
N PRO A 14 4.42 2.48 19.64
CA PRO A 14 3.20 3.19 19.97
C PRO A 14 3.39 4.71 19.97
N ASN A 15 2.42 5.45 19.43
CA ASN A 15 2.40 6.93 19.40
C ASN A 15 3.60 7.58 18.69
N GLN A 16 4.27 6.87 17.81
CA GLN A 16 5.40 7.37 17.04
C GLN A 16 4.96 8.47 16.06
N THR A 17 5.69 9.57 16.00
CA THR A 17 5.48 10.63 15.01
C THR A 17 6.06 10.22 13.66
N LEU A 18 5.53 10.76 12.55
CA LEU A 18 6.11 10.53 11.22
C LEU A 18 7.55 11.01 11.14
N ALA A 19 7.89 12.12 11.79
CA ALA A 19 9.27 12.63 11.82
C ALA A 19 10.23 11.63 12.47
N ASN A 20 9.86 11.07 13.61
CA ASN A 20 10.67 10.06 14.29
C ASN A 20 10.80 8.78 13.46
N LEU A 21 9.67 8.28 12.91
CA LEU A 21 9.68 7.10 12.05
C LEU A 21 10.61 7.31 10.85
N THR A 22 10.54 8.46 10.18
CA THR A 22 11.38 8.78 9.02
C THR A 22 12.85 8.82 9.41
N ALA A 23 13.19 9.49 10.52
CA ALA A 23 14.57 9.61 11.00
C ALA A 23 15.18 8.24 11.33
N GLU A 24 14.44 7.40 12.09
CA GLU A 24 14.90 6.06 12.45
C GLU A 24 14.99 5.14 11.22
N ALA A 25 14.04 5.24 10.28
CA ALA A 25 14.09 4.48 9.05
C ALA A 25 15.33 4.85 8.20
N ILE A 26 15.62 6.14 8.02
CA ILE A 26 16.79 6.58 7.27
C ILE A 26 18.07 6.06 7.94
N ARG A 27 18.19 6.20 9.26
CA ARG A 27 19.38 5.74 10.02
C ARG A 27 19.60 4.24 9.91
N GLY A 28 18.54 3.44 10.16
CA GLY A 28 18.65 2.00 10.09
C GLY A 28 18.94 1.48 8.66
N LEU A 29 18.39 2.16 7.65
CA LEU A 29 18.67 1.83 6.25
C LEU A 29 20.07 2.25 5.83
N ASP A 30 20.58 3.39 6.31
CA ASP A 30 21.96 3.83 6.08
C ASP A 30 22.97 2.81 6.63
N GLU A 31 22.79 2.35 7.85
CA GLU A 31 23.61 1.29 8.46
C GLU A 31 23.51 -0.03 7.67
N TYR A 32 22.32 -0.41 7.25
CA TYR A 32 22.09 -1.62 6.45
C TYR A 32 22.77 -1.53 5.08
N LEU A 33 22.59 -0.45 4.34
CA LEU A 33 23.16 -0.24 3.01
C LEU A 33 24.70 -0.11 3.06
N THR A 34 25.25 0.46 4.12
CA THR A 34 26.70 0.49 4.35
C THR A 34 27.28 -0.91 4.43
N ARG A 35 26.57 -1.86 5.05
CA ARG A 35 27.04 -3.22 5.23
C ARG A 35 26.83 -4.10 4.00
N GLU A 36 25.63 -4.02 3.40
CA GLU A 36 25.21 -4.94 2.33
C GLU A 36 25.63 -4.47 0.92
N THR A 37 25.82 -3.18 0.73
CA THR A 37 26.25 -2.55 -0.54
C THR A 37 25.58 -3.13 -1.80
N PRO A 38 24.23 -3.14 -1.91
CA PRO A 38 23.55 -3.72 -3.06
C PRO A 38 23.75 -2.87 -4.33
N ASP A 39 23.69 -3.50 -5.50
CA ASP A 39 23.76 -2.82 -6.79
C ASP A 39 22.49 -2.05 -7.15
N LEU A 40 21.36 -2.38 -6.51
CA LEU A 40 20.05 -1.81 -6.75
C LEU A 40 19.16 -1.95 -5.52
N VAL A 41 18.40 -0.92 -5.21
CA VAL A 41 17.32 -0.96 -4.22
C VAL A 41 15.96 -0.90 -4.94
N LEU A 42 15.09 -1.89 -4.69
CA LEU A 42 13.71 -1.85 -5.15
C LEU A 42 12.81 -1.42 -4.00
N VAL A 43 11.97 -0.42 -4.26
CA VAL A 43 10.94 0.05 -3.33
C VAL A 43 9.57 -0.07 -3.97
N GLN A 44 8.51 -0.29 -3.17
CA GLN A 44 7.15 -0.45 -3.69
C GLN A 44 6.17 0.45 -2.96
N GLY A 45 5.35 1.17 -3.74
CA GLY A 45 4.25 1.98 -3.23
C GLY A 45 4.70 3.36 -2.72
N ASP A 46 4.11 3.83 -1.62
CA ASP A 46 4.16 5.22 -1.20
C ASP A 46 4.25 5.44 0.33
N THR A 47 4.66 4.41 1.06
CA THR A 47 4.83 4.53 2.52
C THR A 47 6.04 5.41 2.88
N THR A 48 6.08 5.87 4.12
CA THR A 48 7.25 6.58 4.66
C THR A 48 8.53 5.75 4.54
N THR A 49 8.45 4.42 4.68
CA THR A 49 9.58 3.51 4.49
C THR A 49 10.11 3.55 3.05
N VAL A 50 9.22 3.61 2.05
CA VAL A 50 9.60 3.72 0.62
C VAL A 50 10.40 5.00 0.38
N PHE A 51 9.91 6.13 0.88
CA PHE A 51 10.64 7.40 0.78
C PHE A 51 11.98 7.36 1.51
N ALA A 52 12.01 6.87 2.76
CA ALA A 52 13.24 6.77 3.55
C ALA A 52 14.28 5.86 2.89
N ALA A 53 13.86 4.71 2.33
CA ALA A 53 14.74 3.78 1.64
C ALA A 53 15.32 4.39 0.35
N SER A 54 14.48 5.10 -0.42
CA SER A 54 14.92 5.80 -1.62
C SER A 54 15.94 6.90 -1.31
N LEU A 55 15.72 7.65 -0.23
CA LEU A 55 16.63 8.70 0.19
C LEU A 55 17.96 8.14 0.71
N ALA A 56 17.93 7.09 1.53
CA ALA A 56 19.14 6.43 2.01
C ALA A 56 19.95 5.83 0.84
N ALA A 57 19.30 5.12 -0.10
CA ALA A 57 19.96 4.58 -1.28
C ALA A 57 20.59 5.69 -2.16
N PHE A 58 19.89 6.83 -2.32
CA PHE A 58 20.43 7.97 -3.03
C PHE A 58 21.71 8.52 -2.40
N TYR A 59 21.78 8.61 -1.06
CA TYR A 59 23.00 9.04 -0.36
C TYR A 59 24.16 8.08 -0.56
N HIS A 60 23.90 6.78 -0.69
CA HIS A 60 24.89 5.76 -1.02
C HIS A 60 25.19 5.65 -2.53
N GLN A 61 24.58 6.51 -3.38
CA GLN A 61 24.70 6.44 -4.83
C GLN A 61 24.24 5.10 -5.43
N ILE A 62 23.36 4.40 -4.72
CA ILE A 62 22.75 3.14 -5.18
C ILE A 62 21.50 3.49 -5.98
N PRO A 63 21.35 2.99 -7.22
CA PRO A 63 20.15 3.24 -8.03
C PRO A 63 18.91 2.66 -7.36
N VAL A 64 17.78 3.36 -7.52
CA VAL A 64 16.48 2.96 -6.98
C VAL A 64 15.52 2.62 -8.12
N GLY A 65 14.85 1.47 -8.02
CA GLY A 65 13.70 1.12 -8.84
C GLY A 65 12.40 1.25 -8.03
N HIS A 66 11.46 2.06 -8.53
CA HIS A 66 10.18 2.31 -7.86
C HIS A 66 9.07 1.50 -8.51
N VAL A 67 8.56 0.50 -7.80
CA VAL A 67 7.40 -0.32 -8.19
C VAL A 67 6.11 0.38 -7.76
N GLU A 68 5.08 0.36 -8.61
CA GLU A 68 3.83 1.12 -8.47
C GLU A 68 4.01 2.64 -8.61
N ALA A 69 4.95 3.03 -9.47
CA ALA A 69 5.30 4.43 -9.71
C ALA A 69 4.23 5.20 -10.50
N GLY A 70 4.13 6.49 -10.26
CA GLY A 70 3.33 7.40 -11.08
C GLY A 70 1.85 7.51 -10.71
N LEU A 71 1.39 6.91 -9.63
CA LEU A 71 0.06 7.22 -9.07
C LEU A 71 0.06 8.66 -8.55
N ARG A 72 -0.98 9.44 -8.91
CA ARG A 72 -1.12 10.86 -8.49
C ARG A 72 -2.57 11.20 -8.20
N THR A 73 -2.78 11.92 -7.11
CA THR A 73 -4.04 12.61 -6.82
C THR A 73 -3.97 14.10 -7.20
N GLY A 74 -2.75 14.66 -7.25
CA GLY A 74 -2.52 16.09 -7.42
C GLY A 74 -2.79 16.91 -6.16
N ASN A 75 -3.17 16.28 -5.06
CA ASN A 75 -3.42 16.93 -3.77
C ASN A 75 -2.42 16.46 -2.72
N LYS A 76 -1.47 17.32 -2.36
CA LYS A 76 -0.40 17.03 -1.39
C LYS A 76 -0.89 16.61 -0.01
N ALA A 77 -2.15 16.92 0.32
CA ALA A 77 -2.77 16.61 1.59
C ALA A 77 -3.69 15.36 1.56
N SER A 78 -3.84 14.71 0.37
CA SER A 78 -4.74 13.57 0.23
C SER A 78 -4.34 12.62 -0.91
N PRO A 79 -3.98 11.36 -0.60
CA PRO A 79 -3.73 10.81 0.73
C PRO A 79 -2.51 11.43 1.39
N TRP A 80 -2.52 11.53 2.70
CA TRP A 80 -1.43 12.12 3.47
C TRP A 80 -0.83 11.09 4.46
N PRO A 81 0.49 10.87 4.45
CA PRO A 81 1.56 11.57 3.71
C PRO A 81 1.89 10.95 2.34
N GLU A 82 1.12 9.97 1.87
CA GLU A 82 1.43 9.07 0.74
C GLU A 82 1.66 9.83 -0.58
N GLU A 83 0.85 10.86 -0.87
CA GLU A 83 1.04 11.63 -2.12
C GLU A 83 2.43 12.23 -2.21
N MET A 84 2.90 12.84 -1.11
CA MET A 84 4.25 13.44 -1.10
C MET A 84 5.35 12.39 -1.08
N ASN A 85 5.16 11.27 -0.38
CA ASN A 85 6.13 10.19 -0.40
C ASN A 85 6.38 9.70 -1.83
N ARG A 86 5.30 9.46 -2.63
CA ARG A 86 5.45 8.96 -4.01
C ARG A 86 6.04 10.00 -4.95
N VAL A 87 5.71 11.28 -4.78
CA VAL A 87 6.32 12.36 -5.57
C VAL A 87 7.81 12.47 -5.28
N LEU A 88 8.21 12.51 -4.01
CA LEU A 88 9.62 12.60 -3.62
C LEU A 88 10.40 11.35 -4.07
N THR A 89 9.84 10.16 -3.90
CA THR A 89 10.44 8.90 -4.38
C THR A 89 10.67 8.92 -5.89
N THR A 90 9.73 9.49 -6.67
CA THR A 90 9.88 9.61 -8.12
C THR A 90 11.15 10.38 -8.50
N HIS A 91 11.49 11.44 -7.79
CA HIS A 91 12.71 12.23 -8.09
C HIS A 91 14.01 11.59 -7.57
N LEU A 92 13.92 10.60 -6.70
CA LEU A 92 15.08 9.83 -6.21
C LEU A 92 15.32 8.56 -7.03
N ALA A 93 14.26 7.99 -7.61
CA ALA A 93 14.33 6.76 -8.37
C ALA A 93 14.91 6.97 -9.78
N ARG A 94 15.66 5.97 -10.24
CA ARG A 94 16.19 5.90 -11.61
C ARG A 94 15.28 5.13 -12.54
N MET A 95 14.58 4.11 -12.04
CA MET A 95 13.66 3.28 -12.82
C MET A 95 12.26 3.34 -12.21
N HIS A 96 11.24 3.46 -13.07
CA HIS A 96 9.86 3.62 -12.66
C HIS A 96 8.99 2.53 -13.29
N PHE A 97 8.49 1.63 -12.47
CA PHE A 97 7.58 0.55 -12.90
C PHE A 97 6.14 1.01 -12.67
N ALA A 98 5.55 1.58 -13.71
CA ALA A 98 4.21 2.16 -13.66
C ALA A 98 3.13 1.08 -13.82
N PRO A 99 2.04 1.10 -13.00
CA PRO A 99 0.98 0.12 -13.13
C PRO A 99 0.11 0.30 -14.38
N THR A 100 0.04 1.51 -14.93
CA THR A 100 -0.82 1.85 -16.08
C THR A 100 -0.20 2.92 -16.96
N GLU A 101 -0.73 3.08 -18.18
CA GLU A 101 -0.37 4.19 -19.08
C GLU A 101 -0.71 5.56 -18.49
N ILE A 102 -1.76 5.66 -17.65
CA ILE A 102 -2.09 6.90 -16.92
C ILE A 102 -0.96 7.25 -15.96
N SER A 103 -0.49 6.29 -15.19
CA SER A 103 0.63 6.45 -14.26
C SER A 103 1.92 6.83 -14.99
N ARG A 104 2.20 6.18 -16.13
CA ARG A 104 3.30 6.57 -17.03
C ARG A 104 3.16 8.02 -17.48
N GLY A 105 1.99 8.42 -17.94
CA GLY A 105 1.71 9.79 -18.38
C GLY A 105 1.93 10.83 -17.27
N ASN A 106 1.67 10.48 -15.99
CA ASN A 106 1.97 11.36 -14.86
C ASN A 106 3.48 11.59 -14.72
N LEU A 107 4.28 10.53 -14.77
CA LEU A 107 5.75 10.59 -14.68
C LEU A 107 6.36 11.43 -15.80
N LEU A 108 5.90 11.22 -17.05
CA LEU A 108 6.37 11.99 -18.19
C LEU A 108 6.05 13.49 -18.05
N ARG A 109 4.88 13.85 -17.51
CA ARG A 109 4.53 15.26 -17.25
C ARG A 109 5.39 15.90 -16.15
N GLU A 110 5.93 15.09 -15.25
CA GLU A 110 6.89 15.54 -14.21
C GLU A 110 8.33 15.57 -14.72
N GLY A 111 8.56 15.27 -15.99
CA GLY A 111 9.87 15.36 -16.63
C GLY A 111 10.74 14.12 -16.51
N ILE A 112 10.17 12.98 -16.09
CA ILE A 112 10.91 11.71 -16.09
C ILE A 112 11.16 11.26 -17.54
N PRO A 113 12.39 10.87 -17.90
CA PRO A 113 12.69 10.39 -19.24
C PRO A 113 11.86 9.16 -19.61
N PRO A 114 11.36 9.06 -20.87
CA PRO A 114 10.55 7.92 -21.29
C PRO A 114 11.24 6.57 -21.16
N ASP A 115 12.55 6.52 -21.33
CA ASP A 115 13.38 5.31 -21.27
C ASP A 115 13.54 4.78 -19.82
N ASP A 116 13.26 5.62 -18.82
CA ASP A 116 13.30 5.24 -17.40
C ASP A 116 11.93 4.78 -16.86
N VAL A 117 10.88 4.77 -17.73
CA VAL A 117 9.52 4.41 -17.33
C VAL A 117 9.01 3.16 -18.06
N PHE A 118 8.69 2.14 -17.28
CA PHE A 118 8.21 0.83 -17.75
C PHE A 118 6.78 0.61 -17.28
N VAL A 119 5.85 0.30 -18.19
CA VAL A 119 4.49 -0.09 -17.82
C VAL A 119 4.47 -1.59 -17.58
N THR A 120 4.32 -1.99 -16.33
CA THR A 120 4.47 -3.39 -15.89
C THR A 120 3.18 -4.00 -15.32
N GLY A 121 2.11 -3.22 -15.19
CA GLY A 121 0.93 -3.64 -14.43
C GLY A 121 1.12 -3.42 -12.92
N ASN A 122 0.19 -3.96 -12.13
CA ASN A 122 0.22 -3.84 -10.67
C ASN A 122 0.33 -5.21 -10.03
N THR A 123 1.38 -5.43 -9.27
CA THR A 123 1.69 -6.68 -8.56
C THR A 123 0.59 -7.10 -7.56
N VAL A 124 -0.27 -6.19 -7.13
CA VAL A 124 -1.41 -6.51 -6.26
C VAL A 124 -2.41 -7.46 -6.95
N ILE A 125 -2.54 -7.36 -8.28
CA ILE A 125 -3.43 -8.25 -9.06
C ILE A 125 -2.89 -9.66 -9.06
N ASP A 126 -1.58 -9.83 -9.28
CA ASP A 126 -0.92 -11.13 -9.22
C ASP A 126 -1.02 -11.77 -7.84
N ALA A 127 -0.79 -10.96 -6.78
CA ALA A 127 -0.93 -11.41 -5.40
C ALA A 127 -2.38 -11.83 -5.08
N LEU A 128 -3.38 -11.09 -5.58
CA LEU A 128 -4.79 -11.44 -5.43
C LEU A 128 -5.12 -12.77 -6.11
N LEU A 129 -4.69 -12.95 -7.36
CA LEU A 129 -4.95 -14.17 -8.11
C LEU A 129 -4.30 -15.40 -7.46
N LEU A 130 -3.03 -15.28 -7.03
CA LEU A 130 -2.33 -16.32 -6.29
C LEU A 130 -3.03 -16.66 -4.96
N THR A 131 -3.53 -15.65 -4.25
CA THR A 131 -4.29 -15.83 -3.01
C THR A 131 -5.61 -16.56 -3.26
N LEU A 132 -6.34 -16.18 -4.31
CA LEU A 132 -7.58 -16.86 -4.71
C LEU A 132 -7.34 -18.34 -5.06
N GLU A 133 -6.26 -18.66 -5.77
CA GLU A 133 -5.92 -20.06 -6.04
C GLU A 133 -5.61 -20.84 -4.76
N ARG A 134 -4.88 -20.26 -3.81
CA ARG A 134 -4.61 -20.88 -2.51
C ARG A 134 -5.89 -21.12 -1.72
N ILE A 135 -6.77 -20.11 -1.64
CA ILE A 135 -8.06 -20.23 -0.95
C ILE A 135 -8.94 -21.31 -1.59
N ARG A 136 -8.95 -21.42 -2.92
CA ARG A 136 -9.71 -22.47 -3.61
C ARG A 136 -9.21 -23.89 -3.32
N LYS A 137 -7.89 -24.05 -3.18
CA LYS A 137 -7.25 -25.35 -2.87
C LYS A 137 -7.41 -25.73 -1.39
N ALA A 138 -7.32 -24.76 -0.50
CA ALA A 138 -7.41 -24.91 0.95
C ALA A 138 -8.22 -23.75 1.54
N PRO A 139 -9.57 -23.81 1.49
CA PRO A 139 -10.42 -22.76 2.04
C PRO A 139 -10.14 -22.57 3.54
N PRO A 140 -9.86 -21.34 4.01
CA PRO A 140 -9.68 -21.09 5.43
C PRO A 140 -11.01 -21.30 6.16
N GLU A 141 -10.96 -21.93 7.30
CA GLU A 141 -12.13 -21.96 8.20
C GLU A 141 -12.24 -20.62 8.92
N ILE A 142 -13.44 -20.03 8.88
CA ILE A 142 -13.77 -18.80 9.62
C ILE A 142 -14.93 -19.14 10.57
N PRO A 143 -14.66 -19.72 11.75
CA PRO A 143 -15.68 -20.28 12.64
C PRO A 143 -16.73 -19.25 13.07
N GLU A 144 -16.33 -18.01 13.31
CA GLU A 144 -17.25 -16.94 13.70
C GLU A 144 -18.24 -16.59 12.57
N LEU A 145 -17.76 -16.47 11.33
CA LEU A 145 -18.62 -16.21 10.18
C LEU A 145 -19.58 -17.37 9.96
N LYS A 146 -19.08 -18.61 9.99
CA LYS A 146 -19.89 -19.82 9.86
C LYS A 146 -21.00 -19.85 10.89
N ARG A 147 -20.70 -19.62 12.17
CA ARG A 147 -21.67 -19.57 13.26
C ARG A 147 -22.74 -18.50 13.05
N ARG A 148 -22.36 -17.31 12.57
CA ARG A 148 -23.33 -16.22 12.29
C ARG A 148 -24.28 -16.58 11.15
N LEU A 149 -23.78 -17.19 10.08
CA LEU A 149 -24.59 -17.62 8.96
C LEU A 149 -25.54 -18.77 9.34
N GLU A 150 -25.06 -19.74 10.12
CA GLU A 150 -25.88 -20.86 10.63
C GLU A 150 -26.98 -20.42 11.61
N ALA A 151 -26.66 -19.42 12.46
CA ALA A 151 -27.62 -18.87 13.43
C ALA A 151 -28.74 -18.04 12.79
N ASN A 152 -28.58 -17.62 11.54
CA ASN A 152 -29.57 -16.80 10.85
C ASN A 152 -29.83 -17.34 9.43
N PRO A 153 -30.75 -18.30 9.26
CA PRO A 153 -31.04 -18.98 7.98
C PRO A 153 -31.58 -18.06 6.87
N ILE A 154 -31.99 -16.83 7.21
CA ILE A 154 -32.45 -15.84 6.23
C ILE A 154 -31.30 -15.20 5.45
N LEU A 155 -30.09 -15.24 6.02
CA LEU A 155 -28.89 -14.65 5.38
C LEU A 155 -28.47 -15.49 4.17
N ARG A 156 -28.40 -14.84 3.02
CA ARG A 156 -27.99 -15.44 1.74
C ARG A 156 -26.72 -14.84 1.19
N ASP A 157 -26.51 -13.56 1.46
CA ASP A 157 -25.42 -12.78 0.89
C ASP A 157 -24.52 -12.21 2.00
N LEU A 158 -23.25 -12.00 1.64
CA LEU A 158 -22.26 -11.37 2.51
C LEU A 158 -21.63 -10.17 1.78
N VAL A 159 -21.64 -9.02 2.44
CA VAL A 159 -20.94 -7.81 1.98
C VAL A 159 -19.88 -7.44 3.01
N LEU A 160 -18.62 -7.61 2.65
CA LEU A 160 -17.48 -7.18 3.47
C LEU A 160 -17.16 -5.70 3.21
N ILE A 161 -17.22 -4.89 4.26
CA ILE A 161 -16.90 -3.47 4.19
C ILE A 161 -15.65 -3.21 4.99
N THR A 162 -14.65 -2.57 4.37
CA THR A 162 -13.43 -2.12 5.05
C THR A 162 -13.31 -0.61 4.92
N GLY A 163 -12.94 0.07 6.01
CA GLY A 163 -12.76 1.51 6.02
C GLY A 163 -11.72 1.89 7.08
N HIS A 164 -10.57 2.41 6.65
CA HIS A 164 -9.47 2.74 7.56
C HIS A 164 -8.72 4.02 7.19
N ARG A 165 -9.18 4.77 6.19
CA ARG A 165 -8.52 6.01 5.75
C ARG A 165 -8.77 7.13 6.76
N ARG A 166 -7.68 7.75 7.24
CA ARG A 166 -7.71 8.80 8.27
C ARG A 166 -8.50 10.03 7.84
N GLU A 167 -8.48 10.37 6.55
CA GLU A 167 -9.25 11.48 5.98
C GLU A 167 -10.77 11.32 6.10
N ASN A 168 -11.25 10.11 6.33
CA ASN A 168 -12.68 9.82 6.52
C ASN A 168 -13.12 9.85 7.98
N PHE A 169 -12.23 10.07 8.95
CA PHE A 169 -12.63 10.16 10.36
C PHE A 169 -13.49 11.40 10.61
N GLY A 170 -14.49 11.26 11.49
CA GLY A 170 -15.49 12.28 11.77
C GLY A 170 -16.74 12.10 10.89
N GLU A 171 -17.24 13.19 10.31
CA GLU A 171 -18.50 13.20 9.53
C GLU A 171 -18.53 12.23 8.36
N GLY A 172 -17.39 11.99 7.69
CA GLY A 172 -17.27 11.02 6.61
C GLY A 172 -17.57 9.60 7.07
N PHE A 173 -16.98 9.19 8.19
CA PHE A 173 -17.19 7.87 8.76
C PHE A 173 -18.61 7.67 9.28
N GLU A 174 -19.19 8.70 9.91
CA GLU A 174 -20.60 8.68 10.31
C GLU A 174 -21.53 8.52 9.11
N SER A 175 -21.24 9.18 8.00
CA SER A 175 -22.03 9.06 6.76
C SER A 175 -21.96 7.64 6.20
N ILE A 176 -20.78 7.01 6.21
CA ILE A 176 -20.61 5.59 5.83
C ILE A 176 -21.45 4.70 6.75
N CYS A 177 -21.35 4.87 8.07
CA CYS A 177 -22.13 4.09 9.02
C CYS A 177 -23.65 4.23 8.81
N ARG A 178 -24.13 5.46 8.55
CA ARG A 178 -25.56 5.71 8.23
C ARG A 178 -25.97 5.01 6.94
N ALA A 179 -25.14 5.05 5.90
CA ALA A 179 -25.41 4.35 4.64
C ALA A 179 -25.48 2.85 4.83
N VAL A 180 -24.51 2.26 5.53
CA VAL A 180 -24.51 0.81 5.85
C VAL A 180 -25.75 0.42 6.65
N ALA A 181 -26.14 1.20 7.65
CA ALA A 181 -27.34 0.95 8.45
C ALA A 181 -28.62 1.04 7.61
N ALA A 182 -28.67 1.94 6.62
CA ALA A 182 -29.79 2.03 5.70
C ALA A 182 -29.87 0.82 4.77
N LEU A 183 -28.76 0.41 4.20
CA LEU A 183 -28.66 -0.78 3.36
C LEU A 183 -29.04 -2.07 4.12
N ALA A 184 -28.56 -2.23 5.35
CA ALA A 184 -28.89 -3.41 6.18
C ALA A 184 -30.40 -3.51 6.48
N ARG A 185 -31.11 -2.38 6.61
CA ARG A 185 -32.56 -2.36 6.76
C ARG A 185 -33.31 -2.74 5.48
N GLN A 186 -32.76 -2.38 4.32
CA GLN A 186 -33.35 -2.65 3.00
C GLN A 186 -33.09 -4.09 2.53
N HIS A 187 -31.97 -4.68 3.01
CA HIS A 187 -31.52 -6.01 2.62
C HIS A 187 -31.36 -6.93 3.85
N PRO A 188 -32.46 -7.35 4.49
CA PRO A 188 -32.41 -8.16 5.70
C PRO A 188 -31.79 -9.57 5.50
N GLU A 189 -31.69 -10.01 4.25
CA GLU A 189 -31.06 -11.26 3.82
C GLU A 189 -29.54 -11.14 3.64
N THR A 190 -28.97 -9.95 3.76
CA THR A 190 -27.54 -9.68 3.57
C THR A 190 -26.84 -9.40 4.90
N LEU A 191 -25.74 -10.11 5.15
CA LEU A 191 -24.84 -9.81 6.26
C LEU A 191 -23.81 -8.76 5.81
N PHE A 192 -23.83 -7.61 6.47
CA PHE A 192 -22.84 -6.56 6.26
C PHE A 192 -21.74 -6.60 7.31
#